data_56b18fa4f1e7ec941d018461e2288aa5
#
_entry.id   56b18fa4f1e7ec941d018461e2288aa5
#
_cell.length_a   1.000
_cell.length_b   1.000
_cell.length_c   1.000
_cell.angle_alpha   90.00
_cell.angle_beta   90.00
_cell.angle_gamma   90.00
#
_symmetry.space_group_name_H-M   'P 1'
#
loop_
_entity.id
_entity.type
_entity.pdbx_description
1 polymer ?
#
loop_
_entity_poly.entity_id
_entity_poly.type
_entity_poly.pdbx_seq_one_letter_code
_entity_poly.pdbx_strand_id
1 'polypeptide(L)'
;TDADKKISEIVSKKINEYIIKNPDDNDISLWDVVNLKELLDILPSQKLKNYYYKNHGNLQFSNITDDTGLNQPSFSHGASYVDLDNDGDLDLVVNNVNEQAFIYRNNSEKNGNSYLRLKLIDDKPTFGSKVSLYQGDEFQYFETTNVRGIYSNSENIVHFGLGNSSLVDSIIIEWPDRKIQKIFNPKKNKLHTIKKKAKSSKANNVKEFKIFNEDKEILKHVHKENY
;
A
#
# COMPACT_ATOMS: atom_id res chain seq x y z
N THR A 1 31.78 -4.52 6.14
CA THR A 1 31.75 -3.08 5.80
C THR A 1 32.49 -2.28 6.86
N ASP A 2 32.83 -1.01 6.60
CA ASP A 2 33.48 -0.14 7.62
C ASP A 2 32.58 0.06 8.83
N ALA A 3 31.27 0.00 8.68
CA ALA A 3 30.31 0.04 9.78
C ALA A 3 30.43 -1.20 10.69
N ASP A 4 30.55 -2.39 10.12
CA ASP A 4 30.69 -3.63 10.88
C ASP A 4 31.96 -3.62 11.74
N LYS A 5 33.07 -3.10 11.20
CA LYS A 5 34.32 -2.93 11.94
C LYS A 5 34.16 -1.96 13.11
N LYS A 6 33.56 -0.80 12.85
CA LYS A 6 33.30 0.20 13.90
C LYS A 6 32.42 -0.34 15.03
N ILE A 7 31.33 -1.05 14.67
CA ILE A 7 30.42 -1.70 15.63
C ILE A 7 31.24 -2.71 16.47
N SER A 8 31.99 -3.59 15.82
CA SER A 8 32.81 -4.61 16.50
C SER A 8 33.84 -3.98 17.47
N GLU A 9 34.50 -2.91 17.05
CA GLU A 9 35.48 -2.21 17.88
C GLU A 9 34.81 -1.59 19.12
N ILE A 10 33.65 -0.93 18.96
CA ILE A 10 32.94 -0.29 20.08
C ILE A 10 32.40 -1.33 21.03
N VAL A 11 31.80 -2.39 20.53
CA VAL A 11 31.26 -3.50 21.32
C VAL A 11 32.40 -4.16 22.13
N SER A 12 33.51 -4.51 21.46
CA SER A 12 34.65 -5.15 22.09
C SER A 12 35.26 -4.26 23.18
N LYS A 13 35.37 -2.96 22.91
CA LYS A 13 35.89 -2.00 23.91
C LYS A 13 34.99 -1.94 25.16
N LYS A 14 33.68 -1.83 24.99
CA LYS A 14 32.70 -1.77 26.09
C LYS A 14 32.67 -3.06 26.91
N ILE A 15 32.71 -4.21 26.25
CA ILE A 15 32.80 -5.51 26.93
C ILE A 15 34.07 -5.58 27.79
N ASN A 16 35.22 -5.19 27.23
CA ASN A 16 36.47 -5.18 27.98
C ASN A 16 36.43 -4.23 29.17
N GLU A 17 35.90 -3.01 29.00
CA GLU A 17 35.73 -2.05 30.10
C GLU A 17 34.81 -2.59 31.20
N TYR A 18 33.76 -3.33 30.84
CA TYR A 18 32.84 -3.95 31.80
C TYR A 18 33.54 -5.09 32.57
N ILE A 19 34.24 -5.99 31.86
CA ILE A 19 34.98 -7.10 32.49
C ILE A 19 36.04 -6.57 33.50
N ILE A 20 36.75 -5.51 33.16
CA ILE A 20 37.72 -4.89 34.05
C ILE A 20 37.05 -4.36 35.33
N LYS A 21 35.85 -3.80 35.20
CA LYS A 21 35.11 -3.24 36.36
C LYS A 21 34.41 -4.30 37.20
N ASN A 22 34.05 -5.43 36.59
CA ASN A 22 33.24 -6.50 37.19
C ASN A 22 33.92 -7.87 36.96
N PRO A 23 35.11 -8.12 37.54
CA PRO A 23 35.91 -9.30 37.24
C PRO A 23 35.27 -10.63 37.65
N ASP A 24 34.31 -10.59 38.57
CA ASP A 24 33.62 -11.79 39.08
C ASP A 24 32.31 -12.10 38.35
N ASP A 25 31.91 -11.24 37.42
CA ASP A 25 30.67 -11.44 36.61
C ASP A 25 30.96 -12.30 35.38
N ASN A 26 30.54 -13.56 35.43
CA ASN A 26 30.75 -14.54 34.38
C ASN A 26 29.52 -14.70 33.43
N ASP A 27 28.42 -13.97 33.67
CA ASP A 27 27.17 -14.08 32.89
C ASP A 27 26.80 -12.77 32.21
N ILE A 28 27.74 -12.23 31.43
CA ILE A 28 27.58 -10.96 30.73
C ILE A 28 26.72 -11.12 29.49
N SER A 29 25.58 -10.43 29.44
CA SER A 29 24.86 -10.22 28.21
C SER A 29 25.37 -9.00 27.43
N LEU A 30 25.36 -9.06 26.11
CA LEU A 30 25.69 -7.91 25.25
C LEU A 30 24.87 -6.66 25.63
N TRP A 31 23.63 -6.85 26.04
CA TRP A 31 22.66 -5.80 26.34
C TRP A 31 22.94 -5.13 27.74
N ASP A 32 23.74 -5.74 28.57
CA ASP A 32 24.17 -5.16 29.87
C ASP A 32 25.24 -4.07 29.66
N VAL A 33 25.98 -4.17 28.57
CA VAL A 33 27.10 -3.27 28.26
C VAL A 33 26.87 -2.33 27.08
N VAL A 34 25.94 -2.66 26.19
CA VAL A 34 25.73 -1.90 24.98
C VAL A 34 24.27 -1.43 24.89
N ASN A 35 24.08 -0.12 24.75
CA ASN A 35 22.80 0.46 24.53
C ASN A 35 22.43 0.35 23.03
N LEU A 36 21.25 -0.17 22.72
CA LEU A 36 20.76 -0.30 21.34
C LEU A 36 20.81 1.03 20.57
N LYS A 37 20.49 2.13 21.24
CA LYS A 37 20.52 3.46 20.61
C LYS A 37 21.92 3.83 20.13
N GLU A 38 22.95 3.56 20.94
CA GLU A 38 24.34 3.83 20.56
C GLU A 38 24.78 3.00 19.35
N LEU A 39 24.32 1.74 19.26
CA LEU A 39 24.58 0.92 18.07
C LEU A 39 23.87 1.47 16.83
N LEU A 40 22.63 1.90 16.98
CA LEU A 40 21.87 2.48 15.88
C LEU A 40 22.47 3.81 15.38
N ASP A 41 23.03 4.63 16.28
CA ASP A 41 23.67 5.90 15.92
C ASP A 41 24.98 5.70 15.13
N ILE A 42 25.58 4.51 15.19
CA ILE A 42 26.80 4.16 14.46
C ILE A 42 26.49 3.63 13.06
N LEU A 43 25.29 3.06 12.86
CA LEU A 43 24.89 2.54 11.57
C LEU A 43 24.80 3.67 10.54
N PRO A 44 25.44 3.49 9.37
CA PRO A 44 25.33 4.48 8.31
C PRO A 44 23.87 4.57 7.88
N SER A 45 23.31 5.74 7.99
CA SER A 45 21.97 6.03 7.52
C SER A 45 22.04 7.05 6.39
N GLN A 46 21.35 6.78 5.29
CA GLN A 46 21.30 7.65 4.13
C GLN A 46 19.86 7.98 3.79
N LYS A 47 19.52 9.27 3.77
CA LYS A 47 18.23 9.72 3.27
C LYS A 47 18.19 9.54 1.74
N LEU A 48 17.14 8.92 1.27
CA LEU A 48 16.89 8.72 -0.15
C LEU A 48 15.63 9.46 -0.56
N LYS A 49 15.60 9.94 -1.80
CA LYS A 49 14.37 10.50 -2.37
C LYS A 49 13.40 9.36 -2.74
N ASN A 50 12.12 9.62 -2.61
CA ASN A 50 11.09 8.73 -3.15
C ASN A 50 11.07 8.84 -4.67
N TYR A 51 10.56 7.81 -5.35
CA TYR A 51 10.48 7.79 -6.81
C TYR A 51 9.03 7.75 -7.26
N TYR A 52 8.71 8.61 -8.21
CA TYR A 52 7.40 8.66 -8.84
C TYR A 52 7.52 8.32 -10.33
N TYR A 53 6.84 7.25 -10.75
CA TYR A 53 6.86 6.77 -12.13
C TYR A 53 5.51 6.98 -12.79
N LYS A 54 5.50 7.69 -13.91
CA LYS A 54 4.32 7.84 -14.76
C LYS A 54 4.22 6.67 -15.72
N ASN A 55 3.05 6.01 -15.73
CA ASN A 55 2.74 4.97 -16.70
C ASN A 55 2.22 5.60 -18.00
N HIS A 56 2.84 5.27 -19.11
CA HIS A 56 2.45 5.71 -20.46
C HIS A 56 1.67 4.64 -21.25
N GLY A 57 1.31 3.53 -20.63
CA GLY A 57 0.76 2.37 -21.29
C GLY A 57 1.85 1.47 -21.89
N ASN A 58 1.45 0.30 -22.42
CA ASN A 58 2.34 -0.67 -23.06
C ASN A 58 3.61 -1.01 -22.22
N LEU A 59 3.47 -1.06 -20.89
CA LEU A 59 4.57 -1.31 -19.92
C LEU A 59 5.70 -0.27 -19.97
N GLN A 60 5.43 0.93 -20.47
CA GLN A 60 6.39 2.01 -20.50
C GLN A 60 6.17 2.97 -19.33
N PHE A 61 7.24 3.24 -18.58
CA PHE A 61 7.22 4.12 -17.42
C PHE A 61 8.33 5.16 -17.54
N SER A 62 8.06 6.39 -17.15
CA SER A 62 9.08 7.42 -16.97
C SER A 62 9.15 7.89 -15.53
N ASN A 63 10.37 8.10 -15.04
CA ASN A 63 10.58 8.72 -13.73
C ASN A 63 10.36 10.23 -13.87
N ILE A 64 9.34 10.74 -13.17
CA ILE A 64 8.99 12.17 -13.16
C ILE A 64 9.09 12.76 -11.75
N THR A 65 9.87 12.14 -10.88
CA THR A 65 10.00 12.52 -9.46
C THR A 65 10.35 14.00 -9.28
N ASP A 66 11.32 14.48 -10.06
CA ASP A 66 11.80 15.85 -9.91
C ASP A 66 10.78 16.91 -10.40
N ASP A 67 9.86 16.49 -11.29
CA ASP A 67 8.79 17.37 -11.81
C ASP A 67 7.57 17.44 -10.86
N THR A 68 7.45 16.50 -9.92
CA THR A 68 6.29 16.38 -9.04
C THR A 68 6.46 17.03 -7.66
N GLY A 69 7.68 17.48 -7.32
CA GLY A 69 8.00 17.99 -5.99
C GLY A 69 8.15 16.90 -4.91
N LEU A 70 8.15 15.62 -5.27
CA LEU A 70 8.31 14.48 -4.35
C LEU A 70 9.77 14.07 -4.12
N ASN A 71 10.71 14.90 -4.54
CA ASN A 71 12.15 14.60 -4.58
C ASN A 71 12.90 14.89 -3.26
N GLN A 72 12.20 15.26 -2.20
CA GLN A 72 12.83 15.54 -0.90
C GLN A 72 13.37 14.25 -0.27
N PRO A 73 14.69 14.19 0.05
CA PRO A 73 15.26 13.02 0.70
C PRO A 73 14.76 12.84 2.14
N SER A 74 14.40 11.61 2.50
CA SER A 74 13.93 11.26 3.83
C SER A 74 14.17 9.78 4.14
N PHE A 75 13.86 9.38 5.38
CA PHE A 75 13.77 7.99 5.79
C PHE A 75 12.33 7.49 5.66
N SER A 76 11.80 7.53 4.45
CA SER A 76 10.41 7.12 4.18
C SER A 76 10.18 5.66 4.57
N HIS A 77 9.09 5.39 5.27
CA HIS A 77 8.74 4.05 5.74
C HIS A 77 7.44 3.53 5.13
N GLY A 78 6.38 4.29 5.25
CA GLY A 78 5.07 3.95 4.69
C GLY A 78 4.44 5.17 4.03
N ALA A 79 3.51 4.93 3.11
CA ALA A 79 2.77 5.99 2.46
C ALA A 79 1.30 5.61 2.28
N SER A 80 0.43 6.60 2.38
CA SER A 80 -1.00 6.45 2.14
C SER A 80 -1.49 7.60 1.28
N TYR A 81 -2.50 7.32 0.48
CA TYR A 81 -3.19 8.32 -0.31
C TYR A 81 -4.64 8.47 0.15
N VAL A 82 -5.11 9.69 0.19
CA VAL A 82 -6.45 10.05 0.68
C VAL A 82 -6.80 11.45 0.17
N ASP A 83 -8.07 11.72 -0.03
CA ASP A 83 -8.55 13.07 -0.32
C ASP A 83 -8.75 13.81 1.01
N LEU A 84 -7.74 14.60 1.42
CA LEU A 84 -7.69 15.24 2.76
C LEU A 84 -8.57 16.48 2.86
N ASP A 85 -8.68 17.24 1.78
CA ASP A 85 -9.44 18.50 1.76
C ASP A 85 -10.79 18.39 1.05
N ASN A 86 -11.15 17.19 0.59
CA ASN A 86 -12.40 16.86 -0.09
C ASN A 86 -12.61 17.62 -1.42
N ASP A 87 -11.53 17.92 -2.11
CA ASP A 87 -11.58 18.53 -3.44
C ASP A 87 -11.70 17.50 -4.58
N GLY A 88 -11.53 16.22 -4.24
CA GLY A 88 -11.81 15.09 -5.11
C GLY A 88 -10.58 14.53 -5.82
N ASP A 89 -9.40 15.02 -5.52
CA ASP A 89 -8.18 14.36 -5.91
C ASP A 89 -7.49 13.68 -4.69
N LEU A 90 -6.47 12.89 -4.94
CA LEU A 90 -5.83 12.11 -3.89
C LEU A 90 -4.51 12.75 -3.48
N ASP A 91 -4.44 13.20 -2.25
CA ASP A 91 -3.23 13.68 -1.59
C ASP A 91 -2.36 12.50 -1.15
N LEU A 92 -1.09 12.76 -0.88
CA LEU A 92 -0.14 11.76 -0.44
C LEU A 92 0.40 12.10 0.95
N VAL A 93 0.31 11.15 1.86
CA VAL A 93 0.94 11.22 3.19
C VAL A 93 2.07 10.20 3.24
N VAL A 94 3.28 10.65 3.56
CA VAL A 94 4.47 9.80 3.69
C VAL A 94 4.95 9.85 5.14
N ASN A 95 4.94 8.70 5.80
CA ASN A 95 5.50 8.56 7.14
C ASN A 95 7.02 8.38 7.06
N ASN A 96 7.77 9.12 7.89
CA ASN A 96 9.21 9.08 7.95
C ASN A 96 9.68 8.54 9.30
N VAL A 97 10.78 7.80 9.32
CA VAL A 97 11.41 7.31 10.56
C VAL A 97 12.19 8.45 11.20
N ASN A 98 11.91 8.73 12.48
CA ASN A 98 12.54 9.78 13.27
C ASN A 98 12.46 11.20 12.67
N GLU A 99 11.53 11.45 11.77
CA GLU A 99 11.28 12.73 11.11
C GLU A 99 9.79 13.00 11.01
N GLN A 100 9.43 14.25 10.73
CA GLN A 100 8.03 14.62 10.47
C GLN A 100 7.51 13.93 9.22
N ALA A 101 6.23 13.53 9.26
CA ALA A 101 5.56 13.04 8.07
C ALA A 101 5.46 14.13 6.99
N PHE A 102 5.59 13.73 5.73
CA PHE A 102 5.32 14.63 4.63
C PHE A 102 3.85 14.52 4.23
N ILE A 103 3.23 15.64 3.97
CA ILE A 103 1.88 15.74 3.43
C ILE A 103 1.99 16.52 2.11
N TYR A 104 1.73 15.84 1.00
CA TYR A 104 1.76 16.43 -0.32
C TYR A 104 0.32 16.60 -0.80
N ARG A 105 -0.07 17.85 -0.99
CA ARG A 105 -1.35 18.17 -1.60
C ARG A 105 -1.26 17.95 -3.11
N ASN A 106 -2.20 17.21 -3.65
CA ASN A 106 -2.45 17.17 -5.08
C ASN A 106 -3.18 18.47 -5.49
N ASN A 107 -3.04 18.90 -6.71
CA ASN A 107 -3.73 20.04 -7.26
C ASN A 107 -4.24 19.72 -8.69
N SER A 108 -4.58 18.47 -8.94
CA SER A 108 -5.04 18.03 -10.25
C SER A 108 -6.43 18.58 -10.60
N GLU A 109 -7.19 19.01 -9.60
CA GLU A 109 -8.46 19.73 -9.76
C GLU A 109 -8.31 21.01 -10.60
N LYS A 110 -7.17 21.71 -10.46
CA LYS A 110 -6.86 22.94 -11.22
C LYS A 110 -6.69 22.71 -12.72
N ASN A 111 -6.46 21.47 -13.13
CA ASN A 111 -6.32 21.08 -14.53
C ASN A 111 -7.68 20.73 -15.19
N GLY A 112 -8.80 20.93 -14.49
CA GLY A 112 -10.13 20.61 -14.97
C GLY A 112 -10.45 19.13 -14.97
N ASN A 113 -9.65 18.30 -14.29
CA ASN A 113 -9.88 16.89 -14.14
C ASN A 113 -11.14 16.61 -13.32
N SER A 114 -11.83 15.56 -13.68
CA SER A 114 -13.02 15.08 -12.99
C SER A 114 -12.73 13.77 -12.27
N TYR A 115 -13.56 13.43 -11.31
CA TYR A 115 -13.42 12.22 -10.52
C TYR A 115 -14.77 11.57 -10.23
N LEU A 116 -14.72 10.34 -9.75
CA LEU A 116 -15.85 9.64 -9.19
C LEU A 116 -15.40 8.84 -7.97
N ARG A 117 -16.10 9.01 -6.83
CA ARG A 117 -15.79 8.28 -5.59
C ARG A 117 -16.99 7.46 -5.16
N LEU A 118 -16.74 6.24 -4.68
CA LEU A 118 -17.78 5.32 -4.23
C LEU A 118 -17.45 4.80 -2.83
N LYS A 119 -18.36 5.02 -1.90
CA LYS A 119 -18.39 4.37 -0.60
C LYS A 119 -19.36 3.19 -0.65
N LEU A 120 -18.83 1.98 -0.59
CA LEU A 120 -19.63 0.76 -0.60
C LEU A 120 -20.09 0.43 0.81
N ILE A 121 -21.37 0.11 0.97
CA ILE A 121 -22.00 -0.23 2.25
C ILE A 121 -22.77 -1.55 2.10
N ASP A 122 -22.47 -2.48 2.99
CA ASP A 122 -23.21 -3.75 3.21
C ASP A 122 -23.24 -4.03 4.73
N ASP A 123 -24.07 -4.94 5.18
CA ASP A 123 -24.09 -5.44 6.57
C ASP A 123 -22.84 -6.30 6.88
N LYS A 124 -22.11 -6.69 5.85
CA LYS A 124 -20.82 -7.42 5.90
C LYS A 124 -19.70 -6.55 5.37
N PRO A 125 -18.43 -6.88 5.72
CA PRO A 125 -17.28 -6.20 5.13
C PRO A 125 -17.33 -6.19 3.61
N THR A 126 -17.00 -5.04 3.00
CA THR A 126 -17.01 -4.85 1.55
C THR A 126 -15.66 -5.09 0.89
N PHE A 127 -14.63 -5.49 1.66
CA PHE A 127 -13.31 -5.83 1.12
C PHE A 127 -13.41 -7.01 0.15
N GLY A 128 -12.66 -6.94 -0.96
CA GLY A 128 -12.75 -7.88 -2.07
C GLY A 128 -13.90 -7.58 -3.04
N SER A 129 -14.64 -6.47 -2.85
CA SER A 129 -15.55 -5.98 -3.90
C SER A 129 -14.75 -5.49 -5.10
N LYS A 130 -15.19 -5.86 -6.29
CA LYS A 130 -14.59 -5.45 -7.56
C LYS A 130 -15.47 -4.42 -8.21
N VAL A 131 -14.88 -3.30 -8.58
CA VAL A 131 -15.61 -2.19 -9.18
C VAL A 131 -15.02 -1.89 -10.54
N SER A 132 -15.85 -1.98 -11.55
CA SER A 132 -15.51 -1.68 -12.94
C SER A 132 -16.24 -0.43 -13.39
N LEU A 133 -15.52 0.54 -13.93
CA LEU A 133 -16.04 1.76 -14.50
C LEU A 133 -15.87 1.72 -16.02
N TYR A 134 -16.92 2.08 -16.74
CA TYR A 134 -16.95 2.15 -18.21
C TYR A 134 -17.22 3.58 -18.65
N GLN A 135 -16.43 4.04 -19.63
CA GLN A 135 -16.45 5.41 -20.14
C GLN A 135 -16.10 5.40 -21.63
N GLY A 136 -17.10 5.28 -22.50
CA GLY A 136 -16.88 4.98 -23.92
C GLY A 136 -16.13 3.67 -24.07
N ASP A 137 -15.00 3.72 -24.78
CA ASP A 137 -14.11 2.57 -24.97
C ASP A 137 -13.10 2.39 -23.84
N GLU A 138 -13.07 3.29 -22.86
CA GLU A 138 -12.17 3.21 -21.71
C GLU A 138 -12.78 2.38 -20.59
N PHE A 139 -11.90 1.66 -19.88
CA PHE A 139 -12.25 0.80 -18.78
C PHE A 139 -11.27 1.01 -17.64
N GLN A 140 -11.80 1.21 -16.42
CA GLN A 140 -11.01 1.24 -15.19
C GLN A 140 -11.53 0.18 -14.23
N TYR A 141 -10.61 -0.39 -13.45
CA TYR A 141 -10.91 -1.44 -12.48
C TYR A 141 -10.29 -1.12 -11.12
N PHE A 142 -11.05 -1.38 -10.08
CA PHE A 142 -10.61 -1.21 -8.70
C PHE A 142 -11.12 -2.38 -7.84
N GLU A 143 -10.25 -2.93 -7.00
CA GLU A 143 -10.64 -3.92 -5.99
C GLU A 143 -10.45 -3.32 -4.59
N THR A 144 -11.50 -3.39 -3.76
CA THR A 144 -11.46 -2.86 -2.40
C THR A 144 -10.58 -3.73 -1.52
N THR A 145 -9.59 -3.13 -0.87
CA THR A 145 -8.68 -3.79 0.06
C THR A 145 -8.35 -2.84 1.20
N ASN A 146 -8.01 -3.40 2.34
CA ASN A 146 -7.55 -2.62 3.50
C ASN A 146 -6.02 -2.53 3.61
N VAL A 147 -5.28 -3.07 2.64
CA VAL A 147 -3.81 -3.04 2.64
C VAL A 147 -3.32 -2.47 1.32
N ARG A 148 -2.50 -1.42 1.38
CA ARG A 148 -1.98 -0.71 0.21
C ARG A 148 -0.50 -0.35 0.41
N GLY A 149 0.36 -1.37 0.40
CA GLY A 149 1.79 -1.18 0.59
C GLY A 149 2.29 -1.59 1.98
N ILE A 150 3.58 -1.37 2.23
CA ILE A 150 4.22 -1.73 3.49
C ILE A 150 3.74 -0.79 4.60
N TYR A 151 3.21 -1.36 5.70
CA TYR A 151 2.71 -0.62 6.87
C TYR A 151 1.76 0.53 6.53
N SER A 152 0.97 0.35 5.46
CA SER A 152 0.13 1.42 4.92
C SER A 152 -1.28 0.92 4.67
N ASN A 153 -2.23 1.80 4.94
CA ASN A 153 -3.64 1.62 4.65
C ASN A 153 -4.19 2.93 4.09
N SER A 154 -5.10 2.83 3.14
CA SER A 154 -5.83 3.96 2.60
C SER A 154 -7.31 3.84 2.93
N GLU A 155 -8.05 4.92 2.79
CA GLU A 155 -9.50 4.91 3.02
C GLU A 155 -10.20 3.85 2.15
N ASN A 156 -11.26 3.23 2.69
CA ASN A 156 -12.05 2.25 1.95
C ASN A 156 -13.07 2.95 1.04
N ILE A 157 -12.57 3.79 0.16
CA ILE A 157 -13.32 4.49 -0.87
C ILE A 157 -12.72 4.13 -2.22
N VAL A 158 -13.56 3.69 -3.14
CA VAL A 158 -13.16 3.49 -4.53
C VAL A 158 -13.05 4.86 -5.19
N HIS A 159 -11.90 5.15 -5.76
CA HIS A 159 -11.64 6.41 -6.45
C HIS A 159 -11.26 6.15 -7.90
N PHE A 160 -11.92 6.85 -8.82
CA PHE A 160 -11.62 6.86 -10.24
C PHE A 160 -11.33 8.28 -10.70
N GLY A 161 -10.14 8.51 -11.24
CA GLY A 161 -9.85 9.72 -12.00
C GLY A 161 -10.48 9.59 -13.40
N LEU A 162 -11.20 10.62 -13.83
CA LEU A 162 -11.93 10.62 -15.11
C LEU A 162 -11.28 11.51 -16.17
N GLY A 163 -10.17 12.17 -15.81
CA GLY A 163 -9.56 13.17 -16.69
C GLY A 163 -10.54 14.28 -17.05
N ASN A 164 -10.47 14.75 -18.29
CA ASN A 164 -11.36 15.79 -18.82
C ASN A 164 -12.67 15.23 -19.38
N SER A 165 -12.95 13.95 -19.17
CA SER A 165 -14.14 13.34 -19.74
C SER A 165 -15.45 13.85 -19.13
N SER A 166 -16.48 13.92 -19.94
CA SER A 166 -17.76 14.50 -19.56
C SER A 166 -18.73 13.51 -18.93
N LEU A 167 -18.66 12.24 -19.29
CA LEU A 167 -19.68 11.24 -18.93
C LEU A 167 -19.05 9.92 -18.47
N VAL A 168 -19.70 9.28 -17.52
CA VAL A 168 -19.47 7.88 -17.13
C VAL A 168 -20.70 7.09 -17.55
N ASP A 169 -20.53 6.05 -18.37
CA ASP A 169 -21.65 5.27 -18.87
C ASP A 169 -22.22 4.37 -17.77
N SER A 170 -21.35 3.63 -17.12
CA SER A 170 -21.80 2.72 -16.06
C SER A 170 -20.71 2.32 -15.10
N ILE A 171 -21.16 1.88 -13.93
CA ILE A 171 -20.35 1.21 -12.93
C ILE A 171 -20.95 -0.17 -12.69
N ILE A 172 -20.09 -1.18 -12.65
CA ILE A 172 -20.44 -2.53 -12.26
C ILE A 172 -19.72 -2.87 -10.98
N ILE A 173 -20.47 -3.22 -9.94
CA ILE A 173 -19.95 -3.63 -8.64
C ILE A 173 -20.22 -5.13 -8.50
N GLU A 174 -19.15 -5.91 -8.40
CA GLU A 174 -19.21 -7.29 -7.96
C GLU A 174 -18.89 -7.32 -6.46
N TRP A 175 -19.88 -7.66 -5.65
CA TRP A 175 -19.75 -7.74 -4.21
C TRP A 175 -18.99 -9.01 -3.79
N PRO A 176 -18.46 -9.11 -2.55
CA PRO A 176 -17.68 -10.29 -2.11
C PRO A 176 -18.44 -11.61 -2.20
N ASP A 177 -19.78 -11.57 -2.12
CA ASP A 177 -20.66 -12.75 -2.33
C ASP A 177 -21.00 -13.01 -3.80
N ARG A 178 -20.24 -12.41 -4.74
CA ARG A 178 -20.41 -12.51 -6.20
C ARG A 178 -21.75 -11.98 -6.74
N LYS A 179 -22.48 -11.19 -5.99
CA LYS A 179 -23.62 -10.48 -6.50
C LYS A 179 -23.18 -9.26 -7.28
N ILE A 180 -23.87 -8.99 -8.38
CA ILE A 180 -23.58 -7.86 -9.27
C ILE A 180 -24.64 -6.77 -9.11
N GLN A 181 -24.18 -5.54 -8.95
CA GLN A 181 -24.99 -4.34 -8.97
C GLN A 181 -24.49 -3.38 -10.04
N LYS A 182 -25.38 -2.91 -10.90
CA LYS A 182 -25.05 -1.95 -11.95
C LYS A 182 -25.65 -0.60 -11.64
N ILE A 183 -24.91 0.46 -11.96
CA ILE A 183 -25.32 1.85 -11.86
C ILE A 183 -25.03 2.51 -13.20
N PHE A 184 -26.00 3.16 -13.78
CA PHE A 184 -25.87 3.84 -15.06
C PHE A 184 -25.80 5.35 -14.85
N ASN A 185 -25.01 6.01 -15.67
CA ASN A 185 -24.85 7.47 -15.72
C ASN A 185 -24.64 8.13 -14.32
N PRO A 186 -23.69 7.64 -13.50
CA PRO A 186 -23.42 8.27 -12.21
C PRO A 186 -22.89 9.69 -12.42
N LYS A 187 -23.30 10.61 -11.53
CA LYS A 187 -22.81 11.99 -11.59
C LYS A 187 -21.34 12.05 -11.18
N LYS A 188 -20.49 12.66 -12.01
CA LYS A 188 -19.09 12.92 -11.70
C LYS A 188 -18.91 13.97 -10.60
N ASN A 189 -17.70 14.14 -10.12
CA ASN A 189 -17.29 15.10 -9.10
C ASN A 189 -18.11 14.96 -7.79
N LYS A 190 -18.32 13.71 -7.39
CA LYS A 190 -19.14 13.40 -6.21
C LYS A 190 -18.75 12.07 -5.58
N LEU A 191 -18.86 12.02 -4.24
CA LEU A 191 -18.88 10.78 -3.48
C LEU A 191 -20.29 10.17 -3.49
N HIS A 192 -20.42 8.97 -4.04
CA HIS A 192 -21.66 8.19 -4.04
C HIS A 192 -21.61 7.14 -2.94
N THR A 193 -22.58 7.14 -2.05
CA THR A 193 -22.77 6.07 -1.08
C THR A 193 -23.66 4.98 -1.69
N ILE A 194 -23.10 3.81 -1.94
CA ILE A 194 -23.78 2.71 -2.61
C ILE A 194 -24.08 1.61 -1.59
N LYS A 195 -25.35 1.48 -1.26
CA LYS A 195 -25.88 0.37 -0.47
C LYS A 195 -26.10 -0.85 -1.36
N LYS A 196 -25.66 -2.03 -0.90
CA LYS A 196 -25.92 -3.28 -1.59
C LYS A 196 -27.42 -3.54 -1.68
N LYS A 197 -27.90 -3.88 -2.88
CA LYS A 197 -29.30 -4.22 -3.11
C LYS A 197 -29.56 -5.70 -2.83
N ALA A 198 -30.65 -6.01 -2.12
CA ALA A 198 -31.06 -7.40 -1.84
C ALA A 198 -31.30 -8.23 -3.11
N LYS A 199 -31.83 -7.60 -4.17
CA LYS A 199 -32.06 -8.20 -5.49
C LYS A 199 -30.95 -7.80 -6.48
N SER A 200 -29.74 -8.27 -6.27
CA SER A 200 -28.66 -8.17 -7.26
C SER A 200 -28.59 -9.48 -8.04
N SER A 201 -28.34 -9.43 -9.35
CA SER A 201 -28.14 -10.63 -10.17
C SER A 201 -26.88 -11.35 -9.72
N LYS A 202 -26.89 -12.69 -9.67
CA LYS A 202 -25.65 -13.45 -9.54
C LYS A 202 -24.80 -13.24 -10.80
N ALA A 203 -23.49 -13.14 -10.66
CA ALA A 203 -22.57 -13.25 -11.79
C ALA A 203 -22.90 -14.57 -12.51
N ASN A 204 -23.10 -14.51 -13.82
CA ASN A 204 -23.17 -15.73 -14.62
C ASN A 204 -21.88 -16.48 -14.35
N ASN A 205 -21.98 -17.78 -14.08
CA ASN A 205 -20.85 -18.67 -13.79
C ASN A 205 -19.71 -18.36 -14.77
N VAL A 206 -18.70 -17.64 -14.29
CA VAL A 206 -17.40 -17.71 -14.93
C VAL A 206 -17.02 -19.17 -14.82
N LYS A 207 -16.85 -19.87 -15.97
CA LYS A 207 -16.29 -21.21 -15.98
C LYS A 207 -15.08 -21.18 -15.05
N GLU A 208 -15.16 -21.93 -13.94
CA GLU A 208 -13.99 -22.11 -13.08
C GLU A 208 -12.87 -22.63 -13.95
N PHE A 209 -11.92 -21.76 -14.25
CA PHE A 209 -10.70 -22.19 -14.90
C PHE A 209 -9.88 -22.88 -13.79
N LYS A 210 -10.01 -24.18 -13.69
CA LYS A 210 -9.14 -24.98 -12.80
C LYS A 210 -7.74 -24.94 -13.40
N ILE A 211 -6.93 -24.01 -12.91
CA ILE A 211 -5.51 -23.92 -13.26
C ILE A 211 -4.72 -25.07 -12.62
N PHE A 212 -5.22 -25.58 -11.51
CA PHE A 212 -4.63 -26.71 -10.79
C PHE A 212 -5.65 -27.86 -10.73
N ASN A 213 -5.29 -29.00 -11.30
CA ASN A 213 -5.94 -30.25 -10.95
C ASN A 213 -5.35 -30.73 -9.63
N GLU A 214 -6.20 -31.16 -8.70
CA GLU A 214 -5.73 -31.93 -7.54
C GLU A 214 -5.08 -33.21 -8.03
N ASP A 215 -3.78 -33.19 -8.23
CA ASP A 215 -3.00 -34.39 -8.47
C ASP A 215 -2.69 -34.99 -7.09
N LYS A 216 -3.56 -35.90 -6.66
CA LYS A 216 -3.46 -36.56 -5.34
C LYS A 216 -2.17 -37.35 -5.15
N GLU A 217 -1.40 -37.60 -6.21
CA GLU A 217 -0.10 -38.29 -6.13
C GLU A 217 1.04 -37.37 -5.73
N ILE A 218 0.98 -36.08 -6.10
CA ILE A 218 2.05 -35.10 -5.78
C ILE A 218 1.98 -34.68 -4.30
N LEU A 219 0.82 -34.78 -3.65
CA LEU A 219 0.63 -34.33 -2.26
C LEU A 219 0.80 -35.45 -1.21
N LYS A 220 1.30 -36.63 -1.59
CA LYS A 220 1.76 -37.63 -0.63
C LYS A 220 3.15 -37.27 -0.10
N HIS A 221 3.24 -36.18 0.65
CA HIS A 221 4.40 -35.91 1.46
C HIS A 221 4.32 -36.82 2.72
N VAL A 222 4.98 -37.94 2.65
CA VAL A 222 5.15 -38.80 3.84
C VAL A 222 6.24 -38.16 4.68
N HIS A 223 5.84 -37.37 5.69
CA HIS A 223 6.74 -37.05 6.79
C HIS A 223 7.09 -38.35 7.53
N LYS A 224 8.29 -38.85 7.25
CA LYS A 224 8.94 -39.79 8.16
C LYS A 224 9.70 -38.96 9.18
N GLU A 225 9.09 -38.71 10.32
CA GLU A 225 9.83 -38.27 11.51
C GLU A 225 10.59 -39.49 12.02
N ASN A 226 11.90 -39.47 11.86
CA ASN A 226 12.81 -40.32 12.60
C ASN A 226 13.12 -39.64 13.91
N TYR A 227 12.51 -40.09 15.01
CA TYR A 227 12.97 -39.84 16.37
C TYR A 227 14.15 -40.75 16.69
#